data_e8e6c4d2531e9910f00821f69cc3c11b
#
_entry.id   e8e6c4d2531e9910f00821f69cc3c11b
#
_cell.length_a   1.000
_cell.length_b   1.000
_cell.length_c   1.000
_cell.angle_alpha   90.00
_cell.angle_beta   90.00
_cell.angle_gamma   90.00
#
_symmetry.space_group_name_H-M   'P 1'
#
loop_
_entity.id
_entity.type
_entity.pdbx_description
1 polymer ?
#
loop_
_entity_poly.entity_id
_entity_poly.type
_entity_poly.pdbx_seq_one_letter_code
_entity_poly.pdbx_strand_id
1 'polypeptide(L)'
;MVRGDSVPGSYSSVLTVVIPFFPMPYPGEIFFSTCARYSDRARLDYTGSTRLRSPRVLSRVLFGTADRKLAVDLPTNLDHLIMALPPSHLLTAAQIIDKHTLYPYYQPFLVPQRRPQIVAAMHGNTARASMRSGRKSRTKLFPQGLRYCPICIEQDKAAWGEPYWHRVHQAIGVYVCPLHPFFLENSSVPYSRITSAFDGWVSASRAVSHATAGHPVDENNHVHNILMRIARDVTWLIDVNPIVDPTLLQRQYMNRLLELDMATQGGVARMQHVFRRFEEYYPQTFLADISCVVDPQNNSNWLFSLSRPASIHVAHPLHHLLFIQFLGYTLEEFVSFPIEQRPFGNGPWPCLNRGADHWCRGSTCSWDGVARSRPGSTSRSTSARRGASPSAARST
;
A
#
# COMPACT_ATOMS: atom_id res chain seq x y z
N MET A 1 -38.55 57.17 -6.44
CA MET A 1 -37.28 56.53 -6.79
C MET A 1 -37.00 55.45 -5.76
N VAL A 2 -37.39 54.24 -6.03
CA VAL A 2 -37.10 53.09 -5.17
C VAL A 2 -36.11 52.23 -5.97
N ARG A 3 -34.91 52.05 -5.43
CA ARG A 3 -33.86 51.19 -6.00
C ARG A 3 -34.23 49.75 -5.67
N GLY A 4 -34.39 48.96 -6.70
CA GLY A 4 -34.57 47.54 -6.58
C GLY A 4 -33.26 46.84 -6.22
N ASP A 5 -33.32 46.08 -5.13
CA ASP A 5 -32.21 45.20 -4.71
C ASP A 5 -32.15 44.00 -5.66
N SER A 6 -31.00 43.86 -6.33
CA SER A 6 -30.64 42.73 -7.15
C SER A 6 -30.26 41.55 -6.24
N VAL A 7 -31.03 40.49 -6.31
CA VAL A 7 -30.73 39.18 -5.69
C VAL A 7 -29.60 38.50 -6.44
N PRO A 8 -28.47 38.17 -5.80
CA PRO A 8 -27.45 37.32 -6.39
C PRO A 8 -27.73 35.86 -6.00
N GLY A 9 -28.23 35.09 -6.91
CA GLY A 9 -28.52 33.68 -6.65
C GLY A 9 -28.59 32.84 -7.90
N SER A 10 -27.53 32.79 -8.69
CA SER A 10 -27.38 31.73 -9.67
C SER A 10 -26.77 30.50 -8.99
N TYR A 11 -27.63 29.68 -8.38
CA TYR A 11 -27.29 28.28 -8.12
C TYR A 11 -27.12 27.60 -9.49
N SER A 12 -25.91 27.45 -9.94
CA SER A 12 -25.57 26.56 -11.04
C SER A 12 -25.87 25.14 -10.54
N SER A 13 -27.11 24.69 -10.79
CA SER A 13 -27.49 23.29 -10.59
C SER A 13 -26.65 22.48 -11.57
N VAL A 14 -25.56 21.87 -11.05
CA VAL A 14 -24.83 20.83 -11.77
C VAL A 14 -25.85 19.69 -11.94
N LEU A 15 -26.44 19.62 -13.13
CA LEU A 15 -27.29 18.49 -13.51
C LEU A 15 -26.43 17.24 -13.47
N THR A 16 -26.54 16.47 -12.41
CA THR A 16 -25.88 15.17 -12.30
C THR A 16 -26.56 14.25 -13.30
N VAL A 17 -25.85 13.83 -14.32
CA VAL A 17 -26.37 12.90 -15.33
C VAL A 17 -26.44 11.52 -14.67
N VAL A 18 -27.66 11.03 -14.44
CA VAL A 18 -27.86 9.65 -13.98
C VAL A 18 -27.75 8.73 -15.18
N ILE A 19 -26.87 7.73 -15.08
CA ILE A 19 -26.69 6.71 -16.12
C ILE A 19 -27.79 5.64 -16.01
N PRO A 20 -28.25 5.05 -17.13
CA PRO A 20 -29.38 4.10 -17.12
C PRO A 20 -29.03 2.75 -16.48
N PHE A 21 -27.75 2.34 -16.52
CA PHE A 21 -27.26 1.10 -15.91
C PHE A 21 -25.77 1.23 -15.55
N PHE A 22 -25.33 0.40 -14.63
CA PHE A 22 -23.92 0.17 -14.35
C PHE A 22 -23.76 -1.30 -13.91
N PRO A 23 -22.76 -2.06 -14.43
CA PRO A 23 -22.63 -3.46 -14.06
C PRO A 23 -22.16 -3.59 -12.61
N MET A 24 -22.70 -4.58 -11.90
CA MET A 24 -22.14 -4.97 -10.60
C MET A 24 -20.75 -5.55 -10.78
N PRO A 25 -19.80 -5.19 -9.90
CA PRO A 25 -18.50 -5.81 -9.89
C PRO A 25 -18.59 -7.30 -9.55
N TYR A 26 -17.79 -8.13 -10.23
CA TYR A 26 -17.64 -9.54 -9.90
C TYR A 26 -16.79 -9.74 -8.64
N PRO A 27 -16.86 -10.89 -7.96
CA PRO A 27 -16.00 -11.19 -6.82
C PRO A 27 -14.52 -11.08 -7.19
N GLY A 28 -13.75 -10.28 -6.40
CA GLY A 28 -12.33 -10.05 -6.68
C GLY A 28 -12.01 -9.26 -7.95
N GLU A 29 -13.01 -8.68 -8.63
CA GLU A 29 -12.80 -7.81 -9.79
C GLU A 29 -12.19 -6.48 -9.36
N ILE A 30 -11.17 -6.00 -10.10
CA ILE A 30 -10.67 -4.65 -9.90
C ILE A 30 -11.60 -3.61 -10.54
N PHE A 31 -11.82 -2.50 -9.89
CA PHE A 31 -12.82 -1.50 -10.30
C PHE A 31 -12.61 -0.95 -11.72
N PHE A 32 -11.36 -0.86 -12.17
CA PHE A 32 -11.02 -0.57 -13.57
C PHE A 32 -11.74 -1.53 -14.54
N SER A 33 -11.79 -2.81 -14.21
CA SER A 33 -12.45 -3.85 -15.03
C SER A 33 -13.95 -3.60 -15.14
N THR A 34 -14.61 -3.28 -14.04
CA THR A 34 -16.04 -2.96 -14.02
C THR A 34 -16.36 -1.76 -14.91
N CYS A 35 -15.53 -0.70 -14.85
CA CYS A 35 -15.65 0.47 -15.73
C CYS A 35 -15.40 0.11 -17.21
N ALA A 36 -14.46 -0.79 -17.49
CA ALA A 36 -14.19 -1.25 -18.83
C ALA A 36 -15.36 -2.05 -19.41
N ARG A 37 -15.96 -2.93 -18.62
CA ARG A 37 -17.18 -3.67 -18.98
C ARG A 37 -18.37 -2.72 -19.22
N TYR A 38 -18.52 -1.69 -18.39
CA TYR A 38 -19.51 -0.63 -18.63
C TYR A 38 -19.26 0.07 -19.96
N SER A 39 -18.01 0.46 -20.25
CA SER A 39 -17.63 1.10 -21.51
C SER A 39 -17.97 0.26 -22.73
N ASP A 40 -17.75 -1.07 -22.66
CA ASP A 40 -18.09 -1.96 -23.76
C ASP A 40 -19.59 -2.06 -23.98
N ARG A 41 -20.39 -2.16 -22.91
CA ARG A 41 -21.86 -2.21 -22.98
C ARG A 41 -22.47 -0.88 -23.44
N ALA A 42 -21.95 0.24 -22.95
CA ALA A 42 -22.41 1.58 -23.36
C ALA A 42 -22.13 1.89 -24.84
N ARG A 43 -21.14 1.19 -25.45
CA ARG A 43 -20.89 1.29 -26.90
C ARG A 43 -21.92 0.57 -27.75
N LEU A 44 -22.59 -0.43 -27.18
CA LEU A 44 -23.60 -1.25 -27.86
C LEU A 44 -24.99 -0.61 -27.80
N ASP A 45 -25.16 0.52 -27.08
CA ASP A 45 -26.46 1.16 -26.93
C ASP A 45 -26.95 1.72 -28.27
N TYR A 46 -28.17 1.30 -28.66
CA TYR A 46 -28.77 1.45 -29.99
C TYR A 46 -29.16 2.88 -30.39
N THR A 47 -28.91 3.88 -29.57
CA THR A 47 -29.39 5.24 -29.82
C THR A 47 -28.63 6.03 -30.90
N GLY A 48 -27.69 5.39 -31.61
CA GLY A 48 -26.99 6.00 -32.77
C GLY A 48 -26.11 7.22 -32.47
N SER A 49 -26.09 7.72 -31.24
CA SER A 49 -25.30 8.87 -30.86
C SER A 49 -23.84 8.50 -30.65
N THR A 50 -23.01 8.76 -31.64
CA THR A 50 -21.55 8.54 -31.57
C THR A 50 -20.86 9.37 -30.49
N ARG A 51 -21.52 10.37 -29.90
CA ARG A 51 -20.94 11.28 -28.90
C ARG A 51 -20.70 10.62 -27.54
N LEU A 52 -21.55 9.66 -27.10
CA LEU A 52 -21.39 8.95 -25.84
C LEU A 52 -20.25 7.88 -25.87
N ARG A 53 -19.72 7.57 -27.05
CA ARG A 53 -18.69 6.54 -27.25
C ARG A 53 -17.28 7.00 -26.93
N SER A 54 -17.05 8.29 -26.71
CA SER A 54 -15.73 8.81 -26.40
C SER A 54 -15.35 8.51 -24.93
N PRO A 55 -14.15 7.95 -24.67
CA PRO A 55 -13.66 7.74 -23.30
C PRO A 55 -13.63 9.01 -22.44
N ARG A 56 -13.48 10.18 -23.07
CA ARG A 56 -13.58 11.48 -22.38
C ARG A 56 -14.99 11.77 -21.88
N VAL A 57 -15.99 11.43 -22.65
CA VAL A 57 -17.40 11.64 -22.27
C VAL A 57 -17.76 10.68 -21.15
N LEU A 58 -17.40 9.38 -21.27
CA LEU A 58 -17.62 8.40 -20.21
C LEU A 58 -16.92 8.81 -18.90
N SER A 59 -15.66 9.26 -18.98
CA SER A 59 -14.93 9.73 -17.80
C SER A 59 -15.60 10.96 -17.17
N ARG A 60 -16.12 11.89 -17.98
CA ARG A 60 -16.84 13.06 -17.48
C ARG A 60 -18.16 12.68 -16.83
N VAL A 61 -18.89 11.75 -17.42
CA VAL A 61 -20.17 11.28 -16.88
C VAL A 61 -19.95 10.52 -15.56
N LEU A 62 -19.02 9.58 -15.52
CA LEU A 62 -18.79 8.74 -14.35
C LEU A 62 -18.01 9.44 -13.24
N PHE A 63 -17.03 10.28 -13.58
CA PHE A 63 -16.09 10.85 -12.62
C PHE A 63 -16.03 12.38 -12.60
N GLY A 64 -16.91 13.06 -13.31
CA GLY A 64 -16.95 14.53 -13.37
C GLY A 64 -15.74 15.17 -14.05
N THR A 65 -14.82 14.39 -14.62
CA THR A 65 -13.59 14.86 -15.23
C THR A 65 -13.42 14.31 -16.64
N ALA A 66 -12.83 15.10 -17.54
CA ALA A 66 -12.48 14.64 -18.88
C ALA A 66 -11.12 13.90 -18.89
N ASP A 67 -10.46 13.74 -17.75
CA ASP A 67 -9.23 12.96 -17.68
C ASP A 67 -9.56 11.48 -17.94
N ARG A 68 -8.99 10.93 -19.01
CA ARG A 68 -9.22 9.54 -19.44
C ARG A 68 -8.54 8.51 -18.55
N LYS A 69 -7.74 8.98 -17.60
CA LYS A 69 -6.90 8.12 -16.76
C LYS A 69 -7.66 7.64 -15.55
N LEU A 70 -8.35 6.54 -15.70
CA LEU A 70 -8.79 5.77 -14.54
C LEU A 70 -7.58 5.01 -13.98
N ALA A 71 -7.19 5.31 -12.76
CA ALA A 71 -6.12 4.56 -12.10
C ALA A 71 -6.58 3.11 -11.85
N VAL A 72 -5.73 2.16 -12.21
CA VAL A 72 -6.02 0.73 -12.01
C VAL A 72 -6.04 0.39 -10.52
N ASP A 73 -5.08 0.92 -9.76
CA ASP A 73 -4.88 0.59 -8.34
C ASP A 73 -5.82 1.36 -7.41
N LEU A 74 -5.93 2.68 -7.60
CA LEU A 74 -6.57 3.59 -6.66
C LEU A 74 -7.32 4.70 -7.43
N PRO A 75 -8.54 4.41 -7.86
CA PRO A 75 -9.40 5.37 -8.56
C PRO A 75 -9.79 6.54 -7.64
N THR A 76 -10.16 7.66 -8.24
CA THR A 76 -10.60 8.87 -7.55
C THR A 76 -11.97 9.31 -8.04
N ASN A 77 -12.57 10.30 -7.41
CA ASN A 77 -13.91 10.83 -7.73
C ASN A 77 -15.04 9.78 -7.60
N LEU A 78 -14.90 8.86 -6.66
CA LEU A 78 -15.90 7.81 -6.46
C LEU A 78 -17.24 8.35 -6.00
N ASP A 79 -17.30 9.44 -5.24
CA ASP A 79 -18.57 10.06 -4.84
C ASP A 79 -19.35 10.59 -6.05
N HIS A 80 -18.66 11.18 -7.04
CA HIS A 80 -19.30 11.59 -8.28
C HIS A 80 -19.87 10.39 -9.04
N LEU A 81 -19.15 9.27 -9.09
CA LEU A 81 -19.66 8.04 -9.67
C LEU A 81 -20.94 7.58 -8.96
N ILE A 82 -20.93 7.51 -7.62
CA ILE A 82 -22.09 7.04 -6.86
C ILE A 82 -23.31 7.93 -7.13
N MET A 83 -23.13 9.25 -7.24
CA MET A 83 -24.21 10.16 -7.62
C MET A 83 -24.73 9.94 -9.05
N ALA A 84 -23.89 9.45 -9.96
CA ALA A 84 -24.26 9.16 -11.34
C ALA A 84 -24.94 7.79 -11.52
N LEU A 85 -24.83 6.89 -10.53
CA LEU A 85 -25.45 5.55 -10.61
C LEU A 85 -26.98 5.62 -10.54
N PRO A 86 -27.69 4.64 -11.12
CA PRO A 86 -29.15 4.54 -10.95
C PRO A 86 -29.53 4.44 -9.47
N PRO A 87 -30.67 5.02 -9.05
CA PRO A 87 -31.10 5.00 -7.64
C PRO A 87 -31.25 3.60 -7.04
N SER A 88 -31.48 2.58 -7.88
CA SER A 88 -31.58 1.17 -7.47
C SER A 88 -30.23 0.48 -7.28
N HIS A 89 -29.12 1.14 -7.63
CA HIS A 89 -27.79 0.55 -7.53
C HIS A 89 -27.28 0.59 -6.09
N LEU A 90 -26.90 -0.56 -5.53
CA LEU A 90 -26.49 -0.69 -4.12
C LEU A 90 -25.00 -0.49 -3.87
N LEU A 91 -24.21 -0.17 -4.90
CA LEU A 91 -22.76 0.01 -4.78
C LEU A 91 -22.44 1.32 -4.07
N THR A 92 -21.54 1.26 -3.09
CA THR A 92 -21.05 2.44 -2.37
C THR A 92 -19.56 2.69 -2.66
N ALA A 93 -19.09 3.93 -2.50
CA ALA A 93 -17.68 4.26 -2.65
C ALA A 93 -16.80 3.44 -1.67
N ALA A 94 -17.26 3.25 -0.44
CA ALA A 94 -16.55 2.44 0.56
C ALA A 94 -16.41 0.98 0.12
N GLN A 95 -17.45 0.37 -0.44
CA GLN A 95 -17.38 -1.00 -1.00
C GLN A 95 -16.41 -1.10 -2.17
N ILE A 96 -16.39 -0.08 -3.05
CA ILE A 96 -15.41 -0.04 -4.15
C ILE A 96 -14.00 0.00 -3.59
N ILE A 97 -13.71 0.90 -2.65
CA ILE A 97 -12.39 1.08 -2.04
C ILE A 97 -11.92 -0.23 -1.41
N ASP A 98 -12.75 -0.85 -0.61
CA ASP A 98 -12.41 -2.04 0.16
C ASP A 98 -12.31 -3.31 -0.72
N LYS A 99 -13.31 -3.54 -1.60
CA LYS A 99 -13.45 -4.82 -2.29
C LYS A 99 -12.95 -4.83 -3.74
N HIS A 100 -12.77 -3.65 -4.36
CA HIS A 100 -12.50 -3.54 -5.79
C HIS A 100 -11.29 -2.67 -6.14
N THR A 101 -10.45 -2.29 -5.16
CA THR A 101 -9.20 -1.54 -5.38
C THR A 101 -8.01 -2.23 -4.72
N LEU A 102 -6.81 -1.70 -4.94
CA LEU A 102 -5.61 -2.15 -4.23
C LEU A 102 -5.35 -1.39 -2.93
N TYR A 103 -6.32 -0.62 -2.42
CA TYR A 103 -6.16 0.08 -1.14
C TYR A 103 -5.84 -0.88 0.02
N PRO A 104 -6.50 -2.05 0.19
CA PRO A 104 -6.15 -3.02 1.24
C PRO A 104 -4.72 -3.55 1.16
N TYR A 105 -4.13 -3.62 -0.04
CA TYR A 105 -2.74 -4.00 -0.22
C TYR A 105 -1.75 -2.96 0.33
N TYR A 106 -2.09 -1.66 0.24
CA TYR A 106 -1.23 -0.58 0.71
C TYR A 106 -1.46 -0.21 2.18
N GLN A 107 -2.71 -0.25 2.63
CA GLN A 107 -3.16 0.28 3.91
C GLN A 107 -2.34 -0.18 5.12
N PRO A 108 -2.00 -1.46 5.30
CA PRO A 108 -1.32 -1.95 6.49
C PRO A 108 0.06 -1.31 6.72
N PHE A 109 0.73 -0.93 5.63
CA PHE A 109 2.08 -0.37 5.66
C PHE A 109 2.11 1.18 5.60
N LEU A 110 0.95 1.82 5.58
CA LEU A 110 0.84 3.27 5.60
C LEU A 110 0.85 3.80 7.03
N VAL A 111 1.48 4.98 7.23
CA VAL A 111 1.31 5.72 8.49
C VAL A 111 -0.17 6.01 8.76
N PRO A 112 -0.66 5.86 10.00
CA PRO A 112 -2.08 6.00 10.34
C PRO A 112 -2.69 7.30 9.82
N GLN A 113 -1.96 8.42 9.88
CA GLN A 113 -2.41 9.74 9.43
C GLN A 113 -2.64 9.83 7.92
N ARG A 114 -1.98 8.97 7.11
CA ARG A 114 -2.15 8.95 5.65
C ARG A 114 -3.37 8.14 5.20
N ARG A 115 -3.80 7.17 5.97
CA ARG A 115 -4.93 6.29 5.60
C ARG A 115 -6.21 7.09 5.29
N PRO A 116 -6.71 7.97 6.19
CA PRO A 116 -7.89 8.78 5.90
C PRO A 116 -7.69 9.77 4.74
N GLN A 117 -6.48 10.30 4.57
CA GLN A 117 -6.18 11.20 3.44
C GLN A 117 -6.31 10.52 2.09
N ILE A 118 -5.86 9.26 1.99
CA ILE A 118 -5.96 8.46 0.79
C ILE A 118 -7.41 8.12 0.49
N VAL A 119 -8.16 7.67 1.49
CA VAL A 119 -9.59 7.38 1.34
C VAL A 119 -10.35 8.65 0.91
N ALA A 120 -10.11 9.79 1.55
CA ALA A 120 -10.71 11.06 1.14
C ALA A 120 -10.35 11.47 -0.30
N ALA A 121 -9.11 11.20 -0.73
CA ALA A 121 -8.71 11.46 -2.12
C ALA A 121 -9.39 10.53 -3.13
N MET A 122 -9.73 9.31 -2.73
CA MET A 122 -10.49 8.38 -3.57
C MET A 122 -11.96 8.78 -3.68
N HIS A 123 -12.54 9.31 -2.62
CA HIS A 123 -13.89 9.87 -2.62
C HIS A 123 -14.00 11.08 -3.53
N GLY A 124 -13.12 12.07 -3.38
CA GLY A 124 -13.21 13.38 -4.04
C GLY A 124 -12.21 13.61 -5.16
N ASN A 125 -12.25 14.84 -5.70
CA ASN A 125 -11.37 15.29 -6.79
C ASN A 125 -10.00 15.80 -6.33
N THR A 126 -9.65 15.68 -5.08
CA THR A 126 -8.32 16.05 -4.55
C THR A 126 -7.22 15.10 -5.03
N ALA A 127 -7.39 14.57 -6.18
CA ALA A 127 -6.76 13.45 -6.88
C ALA A 127 -5.26 13.51 -7.07
N ARG A 128 -4.60 14.47 -6.48
CA ARG A 128 -3.14 14.55 -6.47
C ARG A 128 -2.56 14.48 -5.06
N ALA A 129 -3.34 14.13 -4.08
CA ALA A 129 -2.79 13.63 -2.84
C ALA A 129 -1.97 12.39 -3.22
N SER A 130 -0.78 12.65 -3.69
CA SER A 130 0.10 11.69 -4.29
C SER A 130 0.38 10.61 -3.26
N MET A 131 -0.34 9.51 -3.36
CA MET A 131 0.06 8.23 -2.77
C MET A 131 1.45 7.79 -3.23
N ARG A 132 1.99 8.53 -4.14
CA ARG A 132 3.28 8.41 -4.81
C ARG A 132 4.41 9.12 -4.05
N SER A 133 4.36 9.16 -2.73
CA SER A 133 5.56 9.46 -1.95
C SER A 133 6.53 8.28 -2.11
N GLY A 134 7.59 8.48 -2.83
CA GLY A 134 8.51 7.45 -3.31
C GLY A 134 8.51 7.32 -4.84
N ARG A 135 8.13 8.37 -5.54
CA ARG A 135 7.77 8.47 -6.97
C ARG A 135 8.88 8.09 -7.96
N LYS A 136 10.15 8.23 -7.62
CA LYS A 136 11.26 7.92 -8.55
C LYS A 136 11.62 6.43 -8.60
N SER A 137 11.43 5.68 -7.52
CA SER A 137 11.76 4.25 -7.44
C SER A 137 10.60 3.34 -7.87
N ARG A 138 9.34 3.81 -7.77
CA ARG A 138 8.14 2.99 -7.99
C ARG A 138 7.76 2.72 -9.44
N THR A 139 8.20 3.55 -10.37
CA THR A 139 7.85 3.35 -11.80
C THR A 139 8.40 2.05 -12.37
N LYS A 140 9.47 1.51 -11.79
CA LYS A 140 10.06 0.23 -12.18
C LYS A 140 9.32 -0.99 -11.62
N LEU A 141 8.56 -0.81 -10.53
CA LEU A 141 7.82 -1.90 -9.88
C LEU A 141 6.46 -2.17 -10.54
N PHE A 142 5.92 -1.22 -11.30
CA PHE A 142 4.62 -1.40 -11.94
C PHE A 142 4.69 -2.39 -13.10
N PRO A 143 3.69 -3.27 -13.25
CA PRO A 143 3.56 -4.10 -14.44
C PRO A 143 3.49 -3.23 -15.70
N GLN A 144 3.98 -3.77 -16.81
CA GLN A 144 3.86 -3.09 -18.10
C GLN A 144 2.41 -3.07 -18.58
N GLY A 145 1.71 -4.19 -18.44
CA GLY A 145 0.31 -4.36 -18.78
C GLY A 145 -0.52 -4.95 -17.66
N LEU A 146 -1.85 -4.95 -17.83
CA LEU A 146 -2.74 -5.70 -16.96
C LEU A 146 -2.46 -7.19 -17.12
N ARG A 147 -2.47 -7.91 -16.01
CA ARG A 147 -2.11 -9.33 -15.94
C ARG A 147 -3.34 -10.20 -15.75
N TYR A 148 -3.25 -11.40 -16.27
CA TYR A 148 -4.30 -12.42 -16.15
C TYR A 148 -3.70 -13.81 -15.98
N CYS A 149 -4.47 -14.69 -15.38
CA CYS A 149 -4.20 -16.12 -15.37
C CYS A 149 -5.01 -16.79 -16.49
N PRO A 150 -4.40 -17.59 -17.36
CA PRO A 150 -5.14 -18.28 -18.44
C PRO A 150 -6.28 -19.16 -17.93
N ILE A 151 -6.08 -19.82 -16.79
CA ILE A 151 -7.12 -20.70 -16.19
C ILE A 151 -8.28 -19.85 -15.63
N CYS A 152 -7.98 -18.71 -14.94
CA CYS A 152 -9.04 -17.79 -14.47
C CYS A 152 -9.89 -17.28 -15.64
N ILE A 153 -9.29 -16.93 -16.79
CA ILE A 153 -10.02 -16.45 -17.98
C ILE A 153 -11.10 -17.46 -18.42
N GLU A 154 -10.75 -18.76 -18.47
CA GLU A 154 -11.70 -19.78 -18.88
C GLU A 154 -12.76 -20.06 -17.79
N GLN A 155 -12.38 -20.05 -16.51
CA GLN A 155 -13.32 -20.20 -15.41
C GLN A 155 -14.30 -19.01 -15.33
N ASP A 156 -13.84 -17.80 -15.54
CA ASP A 156 -14.68 -16.60 -15.55
C ASP A 156 -15.70 -16.66 -16.69
N LYS A 157 -15.28 -17.07 -17.90
CA LYS A 157 -16.17 -17.27 -19.04
C LYS A 157 -17.25 -18.30 -18.72
N ALA A 158 -16.89 -19.39 -18.09
CA ALA A 158 -17.83 -20.45 -17.72
C ALA A 158 -18.81 -20.01 -16.62
N ALA A 159 -18.34 -19.25 -15.61
CA ALA A 159 -19.14 -18.85 -14.47
C ALA A 159 -20.00 -17.60 -14.73
N TRP A 160 -19.45 -16.61 -15.47
CA TRP A 160 -20.03 -15.28 -15.63
C TRP A 160 -20.37 -14.91 -17.09
N GLY A 161 -19.97 -15.74 -18.05
CA GLY A 161 -20.13 -15.47 -19.48
C GLY A 161 -19.08 -14.54 -20.08
N GLU A 162 -18.25 -13.91 -19.25
CA GLU A 162 -17.17 -13.02 -19.66
C GLU A 162 -16.01 -13.03 -18.67
N PRO A 163 -14.74 -12.92 -19.11
CA PRO A 163 -13.61 -12.77 -18.24
C PRO A 163 -13.49 -11.33 -17.73
N TYR A 164 -12.81 -11.17 -16.58
CA TYR A 164 -12.56 -9.86 -15.99
C TYR A 164 -11.14 -9.75 -15.42
N TRP A 165 -10.69 -8.51 -15.15
CA TRP A 165 -9.40 -8.29 -14.52
C TRP A 165 -9.50 -8.52 -13.02
N HIS A 166 -8.85 -9.59 -12.53
CA HIS A 166 -8.79 -9.90 -11.11
C HIS A 166 -7.91 -8.89 -10.37
N ARG A 167 -8.37 -8.41 -9.22
CA ARG A 167 -7.71 -7.43 -8.36
C ARG A 167 -6.32 -7.88 -7.91
N VAL A 168 -6.22 -9.11 -7.43
CA VAL A 168 -4.97 -9.67 -6.92
C VAL A 168 -3.89 -9.79 -8.00
N HIS A 169 -4.27 -10.08 -9.24
CA HIS A 169 -3.33 -10.17 -10.36
C HIS A 169 -2.67 -8.82 -10.68
N GLN A 170 -3.31 -7.70 -10.31
CA GLN A 170 -2.78 -6.36 -10.57
C GLN A 170 -1.88 -5.84 -9.45
N ALA A 171 -1.79 -6.53 -8.31
CA ALA A 171 -0.95 -6.11 -7.20
C ALA A 171 0.54 -6.27 -7.55
N ILE A 172 1.33 -5.25 -7.21
CA ILE A 172 2.77 -5.25 -7.44
C ILE A 172 3.41 -6.40 -6.66
N GLY A 173 4.27 -7.18 -7.34
CA GLY A 173 4.93 -8.36 -6.75
C GLY A 173 4.20 -9.68 -7.00
N VAL A 174 2.95 -9.66 -7.46
CA VAL A 174 2.21 -10.88 -7.81
C VAL A 174 2.51 -11.25 -9.26
N TYR A 175 3.27 -12.30 -9.48
CA TYR A 175 3.67 -12.81 -10.80
C TYR A 175 3.05 -14.17 -11.12
N VAL A 176 2.46 -14.83 -10.12
CA VAL A 176 1.78 -16.11 -10.23
C VAL A 176 0.36 -16.01 -9.70
N CYS A 177 -0.53 -16.82 -10.23
CA CYS A 177 -1.91 -16.84 -9.76
C CYS A 177 -1.98 -17.51 -8.37
N PRO A 178 -2.64 -16.91 -7.37
CA PRO A 178 -2.77 -17.53 -6.05
C PRO A 178 -3.69 -18.75 -6.03
N LEU A 179 -4.60 -18.88 -7.02
CA LEU A 179 -5.58 -19.97 -7.12
C LEU A 179 -5.07 -21.11 -7.98
N HIS A 180 -4.30 -20.79 -9.01
CA HIS A 180 -3.78 -21.76 -9.98
C HIS A 180 -2.25 -21.68 -10.01
N PRO A 181 -1.53 -22.81 -10.02
CA PRO A 181 -0.06 -22.81 -10.07
C PRO A 181 0.45 -22.45 -11.47
N PHE A 182 0.09 -21.26 -11.96
CA PHE A 182 0.50 -20.72 -13.26
C PHE A 182 1.00 -19.31 -13.13
N PHE A 183 2.00 -18.96 -13.95
CA PHE A 183 2.44 -17.58 -14.09
C PHE A 183 1.35 -16.72 -14.72
N LEU A 184 1.29 -15.47 -14.28
CA LEU A 184 0.40 -14.48 -14.89
C LEU A 184 0.98 -14.01 -16.23
N GLU A 185 0.12 -13.92 -17.22
CA GLU A 185 0.44 -13.37 -18.53
C GLU A 185 0.20 -11.86 -18.57
N ASN A 186 1.03 -11.13 -19.33
CA ASN A 186 0.84 -9.71 -19.55
C ASN A 186 -0.07 -9.50 -20.77
N SER A 187 -1.10 -8.68 -20.60
CA SER A 187 -1.90 -8.23 -21.73
C SER A 187 -1.27 -7.01 -22.41
N SER A 188 -1.81 -6.64 -23.58
CA SER A 188 -1.46 -5.39 -24.27
C SER A 188 -2.05 -4.14 -23.61
N VAL A 189 -2.92 -4.27 -22.59
CA VAL A 189 -3.54 -3.13 -21.89
C VAL A 189 -2.55 -2.56 -20.88
N PRO A 190 -2.08 -1.32 -21.06
CA PRO A 190 -1.04 -0.73 -20.20
C PRO A 190 -1.57 -0.49 -18.78
N TYR A 191 -0.76 -0.84 -17.75
CA TYR A 191 -1.12 -0.63 -16.35
C TYR A 191 -1.10 0.86 -15.95
N SER A 192 -0.08 1.61 -16.34
CA SER A 192 0.16 2.97 -15.81
C SER A 192 0.03 4.10 -16.82
N ARG A 193 -0.03 3.79 -18.11
CA ARG A 193 -0.10 4.75 -19.20
C ARG A 193 -1.24 4.37 -20.14
N ILE A 194 -2.34 5.07 -20.06
CA ILE A 194 -3.25 5.14 -21.19
C ILE A 194 -2.52 5.98 -22.23
N THR A 195 -1.85 5.31 -23.15
CA THR A 195 -1.27 5.98 -24.32
C THR A 195 -2.42 6.33 -25.25
N SER A 196 -2.19 7.33 -26.13
CA SER A 196 -3.16 7.72 -27.16
C SER A 196 -3.58 6.59 -28.11
N ALA A 197 -2.85 5.48 -28.10
CA ALA A 197 -3.17 4.28 -28.87
C ALA A 197 -4.35 3.47 -28.31
N PHE A 198 -4.66 3.61 -27.01
CA PHE A 198 -5.80 2.94 -26.38
C PHE A 198 -6.91 3.96 -26.12
N ASP A 199 -7.90 3.98 -26.98
CA ASP A 199 -9.05 4.89 -26.90
C ASP A 199 -10.03 4.50 -25.78
N GLY A 200 -9.55 4.22 -24.58
CA GLY A 200 -10.40 4.02 -23.41
C GLY A 200 -10.04 2.85 -22.52
N TRP A 201 -10.96 2.51 -21.66
CA TRP A 201 -10.86 1.38 -20.76
C TRP A 201 -11.12 0.09 -21.56
N VAL A 202 -10.23 -0.90 -21.42
CA VAL A 202 -10.27 -2.13 -22.19
C VAL A 202 -10.58 -3.30 -21.24
N SER A 203 -11.69 -4.00 -21.49
CA SER A 203 -12.08 -5.18 -20.71
C SER A 203 -11.17 -6.37 -21.01
N ALA A 204 -11.17 -7.36 -20.13
CA ALA A 204 -10.47 -8.62 -20.34
C ALA A 204 -11.00 -9.35 -21.57
N SER A 205 -12.32 -9.32 -21.83
CA SER A 205 -12.95 -9.92 -23.01
C SER A 205 -12.40 -9.38 -24.32
N ARG A 206 -12.04 -8.10 -24.37
CA ARG A 206 -11.48 -7.47 -25.57
C ARG A 206 -9.98 -7.65 -25.70
N ALA A 207 -9.28 -7.71 -24.57
CA ALA A 207 -7.82 -7.80 -24.55
C ALA A 207 -7.31 -9.23 -24.72
N VAL A 208 -8.08 -10.23 -24.24
CA VAL A 208 -7.69 -11.63 -24.22
C VAL A 208 -8.72 -12.43 -25.03
N SER A 209 -8.52 -12.46 -26.35
CA SER A 209 -9.40 -13.21 -27.26
C SER A 209 -9.24 -14.73 -27.10
N HIS A 210 -8.00 -15.19 -26.88
CA HIS A 210 -7.68 -16.58 -26.63
C HIS A 210 -6.72 -16.66 -25.43
N ALA A 211 -7.00 -17.56 -24.49
CA ALA A 211 -6.07 -17.86 -23.42
C ALA A 211 -4.86 -18.61 -23.99
N THR A 212 -3.67 -18.23 -23.59
CA THR A 212 -2.44 -18.94 -23.88
C THR A 212 -2.40 -20.25 -23.10
N ALA A 213 -1.52 -21.19 -23.48
CA ALA A 213 -1.33 -22.44 -22.73
C ALA A 213 -0.84 -22.20 -21.30
N GLY A 214 -0.30 -21.00 -21.03
CA GLY A 214 0.24 -20.60 -19.73
C GLY A 214 1.54 -21.35 -19.36
N HIS A 215 2.25 -20.81 -18.40
CA HIS A 215 3.46 -21.42 -17.84
C HIS A 215 3.17 -21.93 -16.43
N PRO A 216 3.29 -23.24 -16.15
CA PRO A 216 3.08 -23.78 -14.82
C PRO A 216 4.20 -23.36 -13.86
N VAL A 217 3.86 -23.28 -12.59
CA VAL A 217 4.82 -23.10 -11.49
C VAL A 217 5.47 -24.45 -11.20
N ASP A 218 6.80 -24.48 -11.09
CA ASP A 218 7.54 -25.64 -10.65
C ASP A 218 7.73 -25.55 -9.12
N GLU A 219 7.10 -26.46 -8.39
CA GLU A 219 7.14 -26.51 -6.92
C GLU A 219 8.56 -26.86 -6.37
N ASN A 220 9.45 -27.43 -7.19
CA ASN A 220 10.82 -27.69 -6.81
C ASN A 220 11.72 -26.46 -6.98
N ASN A 221 11.26 -25.43 -7.65
CA ASN A 221 11.99 -24.21 -7.86
C ASN A 221 11.81 -23.23 -6.69
N HIS A 222 12.91 -22.90 -6.01
CA HIS A 222 12.90 -21.99 -4.86
C HIS A 222 12.29 -20.62 -5.19
N VAL A 223 12.62 -20.03 -6.33
CA VAL A 223 12.10 -18.72 -6.76
C VAL A 223 10.60 -18.79 -7.02
N HIS A 224 10.12 -19.88 -7.63
CA HIS A 224 8.68 -20.08 -7.86
C HIS A 224 7.91 -20.17 -6.52
N ASN A 225 8.48 -20.85 -5.54
CA ASN A 225 7.90 -20.94 -4.19
C ASN A 225 7.85 -19.58 -3.49
N ILE A 226 8.89 -18.75 -3.65
CA ILE A 226 8.89 -17.35 -3.19
C ILE A 226 7.71 -16.58 -3.80
N LEU A 227 7.54 -16.66 -5.12
CA LEU A 227 6.47 -15.96 -5.84
C LEU A 227 5.08 -16.43 -5.42
N MET A 228 4.88 -17.74 -5.26
CA MET A 228 3.62 -18.32 -4.76
C MET A 228 3.29 -17.81 -3.37
N ARG A 229 4.28 -17.73 -2.49
CA ARG A 229 4.10 -17.22 -1.14
C ARG A 229 3.71 -15.74 -1.16
N ILE A 230 4.39 -14.90 -1.95
CA ILE A 230 4.00 -13.49 -2.14
C ILE A 230 2.56 -13.38 -2.64
N ALA A 231 2.16 -14.20 -3.62
CA ALA A 231 0.80 -14.17 -4.16
C ALA A 231 -0.26 -14.51 -3.09
N ARG A 232 0.00 -15.51 -2.24
CA ARG A 232 -0.87 -15.89 -1.11
C ARG A 232 -0.93 -14.80 -0.04
N ASP A 233 0.20 -14.22 0.35
CA ASP A 233 0.28 -13.13 1.32
C ASP A 233 -0.47 -11.89 0.83
N VAL A 234 -0.37 -11.55 -0.46
CA VAL A 234 -1.12 -10.45 -1.07
C VAL A 234 -2.61 -10.75 -1.10
N THR A 235 -3.00 -11.98 -1.40
CA THR A 235 -4.41 -12.39 -1.36
C THR A 235 -4.98 -12.21 0.05
N TRP A 236 -4.27 -12.72 1.06
CA TRP A 236 -4.67 -12.55 2.46
C TRP A 236 -4.80 -11.08 2.85
N LEU A 237 -3.83 -10.22 2.46
CA LEU A 237 -3.91 -8.76 2.68
C LEU A 237 -5.17 -8.13 2.11
N ILE A 238 -5.47 -8.50 0.88
CA ILE A 238 -6.59 -7.92 0.12
C ILE A 238 -7.93 -8.38 0.71
N ASP A 239 -8.02 -9.63 1.16
CA ASP A 239 -9.28 -10.23 1.61
C ASP A 239 -9.57 -9.91 3.09
N VAL A 240 -8.54 -9.96 3.94
CA VAL A 240 -8.66 -9.69 5.39
C VAL A 240 -8.61 -8.19 5.69
N ASN A 241 -7.88 -7.42 4.89
CA ASN A 241 -7.67 -5.97 5.07
C ASN A 241 -7.27 -5.60 6.51
N PRO A 242 -6.17 -6.16 7.06
CA PRO A 242 -5.82 -6.01 8.46
C PRO A 242 -5.41 -4.57 8.79
N ILE A 243 -5.82 -4.09 9.97
CA ILE A 243 -5.33 -2.84 10.51
C ILE A 243 -4.06 -3.12 11.30
N VAL A 244 -2.91 -2.74 10.75
CA VAL A 244 -1.61 -2.96 11.38
C VAL A 244 -1.10 -1.65 12.00
N ASP A 245 -0.60 -1.74 13.23
CA ASP A 245 0.17 -0.65 13.84
C ASP A 245 1.62 -0.72 13.34
N PRO A 246 2.10 0.33 12.65
CA PRO A 246 3.47 0.36 12.16
C PRO A 246 4.54 0.26 13.24
N THR A 247 4.25 0.74 14.46
CA THR A 247 5.17 0.65 15.60
C THR A 247 5.31 -0.80 16.07
N LEU A 248 4.20 -1.52 16.09
CA LEU A 248 4.19 -2.95 16.40
C LEU A 248 4.94 -3.74 15.34
N LEU A 249 4.66 -3.48 14.07
CA LEU A 249 5.33 -4.12 12.93
C LEU A 249 6.87 -3.99 13.02
N GLN A 250 7.34 -2.79 13.33
CA GLN A 250 8.77 -2.54 13.49
C GLN A 250 9.37 -3.27 14.68
N ARG A 251 8.66 -3.30 15.80
CA ARG A 251 9.09 -4.04 16.99
C ARG A 251 9.24 -5.53 16.67
N GLN A 252 8.32 -6.08 15.91
CA GLN A 252 8.38 -7.48 15.48
C GLN A 252 9.57 -7.75 14.56
N TYR A 253 9.87 -6.87 13.61
CA TYR A 253 11.08 -6.99 12.80
C TYR A 253 12.33 -7.05 13.66
N MET A 254 12.45 -6.15 14.64
CA MET A 254 13.61 -6.10 15.51
C MET A 254 13.71 -7.33 16.40
N ASN A 255 12.59 -7.78 16.98
CA ASN A 255 12.55 -8.99 17.81
C ASN A 255 13.02 -10.20 17.01
N ARG A 256 12.54 -10.35 15.76
CA ARG A 256 12.96 -11.47 14.93
C ARG A 256 14.42 -11.39 14.49
N LEU A 257 14.91 -10.20 14.19
CA LEU A 257 16.34 -10.00 13.94
C LEU A 257 17.22 -10.37 15.15
N LEU A 258 16.74 -10.10 16.38
CA LEU A 258 17.40 -10.51 17.62
C LEU A 258 17.45 -12.05 17.76
N GLU A 259 16.32 -12.73 17.54
CA GLU A 259 16.25 -14.20 17.59
C GLU A 259 17.20 -14.86 16.59
N LEU A 260 17.37 -14.26 15.41
CA LEU A 260 18.23 -14.76 14.36
C LEU A 260 19.70 -14.28 14.50
N ASP A 261 20.06 -13.66 15.62
CA ASP A 261 21.39 -13.06 15.89
C ASP A 261 21.81 -12.01 14.83
N MET A 262 20.82 -11.36 14.20
CA MET A 262 21.02 -10.30 13.23
C MET A 262 20.83 -8.89 13.80
N ALA A 263 20.65 -8.77 15.13
CA ALA A 263 20.59 -7.49 15.85
C ALA A 263 21.35 -7.59 17.18
N THR A 264 21.64 -6.44 17.77
CA THR A 264 22.21 -6.34 19.12
C THR A 264 21.09 -6.24 20.15
N GLN A 265 21.37 -6.61 21.41
CA GLN A 265 20.41 -6.45 22.55
C GLN A 265 19.95 -4.98 22.73
N GLY A 266 20.74 -4.03 22.26
CA GLY A 266 20.35 -2.61 22.23
C GLY A 266 19.40 -2.22 21.09
N GLY A 267 18.90 -3.18 20.32
CA GLY A 267 17.93 -2.93 19.23
C GLY A 267 18.57 -2.32 17.97
N VAL A 268 19.82 -2.61 17.69
CA VAL A 268 20.52 -2.15 16.48
C VAL A 268 20.76 -3.33 15.56
N ALA A 269 20.21 -3.27 14.34
CA ALA A 269 20.42 -4.31 13.33
C ALA A 269 21.88 -4.36 12.86
N ARG A 270 22.43 -5.56 12.79
CA ARG A 270 23.76 -5.85 12.24
C ARG A 270 23.68 -5.92 10.72
N MET A 271 23.58 -4.76 10.06
CA MET A 271 23.21 -4.67 8.65
C MET A 271 24.06 -5.50 7.70
N GLN A 272 25.38 -5.58 7.89
CA GLN A 272 26.23 -6.43 7.06
C GLN A 272 25.85 -7.92 7.15
N HIS A 273 25.45 -8.39 8.35
CA HIS A 273 24.97 -9.75 8.54
C HIS A 273 23.58 -9.94 7.89
N VAL A 274 22.67 -8.95 8.05
CA VAL A 274 21.36 -8.97 7.40
C VAL A 274 21.53 -9.03 5.88
N PHE A 275 22.37 -8.19 5.27
CA PHE A 275 22.59 -8.19 3.82
C PHE A 275 23.11 -9.53 3.32
N ARG A 276 24.15 -10.08 3.94
CA ARG A 276 24.70 -11.37 3.53
C ARG A 276 23.65 -12.46 3.54
N ARG A 277 22.89 -12.60 4.64
CA ARG A 277 21.83 -13.61 4.76
C ARG A 277 20.68 -13.36 3.79
N PHE A 278 20.36 -12.10 3.51
CA PHE A 278 19.32 -11.72 2.55
C PHE A 278 19.72 -12.10 1.12
N GLU A 279 20.98 -11.91 0.73
CA GLU A 279 21.51 -12.31 -0.57
C GLU A 279 21.66 -13.84 -0.71
N GLU A 280 21.95 -14.55 0.39
CA GLU A 280 21.90 -16.01 0.43
C GLU A 280 20.48 -16.56 0.22
N TYR A 281 19.46 -15.86 0.72
CA TYR A 281 18.07 -16.27 0.63
C TYR A 281 17.43 -15.91 -0.72
N TYR A 282 17.72 -14.73 -1.26
CA TYR A 282 17.18 -14.23 -2.52
C TYR A 282 18.24 -14.14 -3.61
N PRO A 283 18.11 -14.90 -4.72
CA PRO A 283 19.02 -14.74 -5.86
C PRO A 283 19.02 -13.31 -6.39
N GLN A 284 20.17 -12.75 -6.68
CA GLN A 284 20.32 -11.39 -7.20
C GLN A 284 19.55 -11.15 -8.52
N THR A 285 19.52 -12.18 -9.38
CA THR A 285 18.73 -12.15 -10.64
C THR A 285 17.25 -11.98 -10.34
N PHE A 286 16.71 -12.73 -9.38
CA PHE A 286 15.33 -12.58 -8.95
C PHE A 286 15.02 -11.17 -8.42
N LEU A 287 15.87 -10.64 -7.53
CA LEU A 287 15.69 -9.27 -7.01
C LEU A 287 15.77 -8.21 -8.12
N ALA A 288 16.60 -8.43 -9.15
CA ALA A 288 16.68 -7.55 -10.31
C ALA A 288 15.37 -7.59 -11.15
N ASP A 289 14.84 -8.78 -11.40
CA ASP A 289 13.62 -8.99 -12.17
C ASP A 289 12.41 -8.28 -11.53
N ILE A 290 12.31 -8.34 -10.19
CA ILE A 290 11.25 -7.66 -9.43
C ILE A 290 11.61 -6.23 -9.03
N SER A 291 12.75 -5.69 -9.51
CA SER A 291 13.25 -4.33 -9.20
C SER A 291 13.42 -4.04 -7.70
N CYS A 292 13.81 -5.03 -6.93
CA CYS A 292 14.04 -4.97 -5.48
C CYS A 292 15.49 -5.20 -5.08
N VAL A 293 16.45 -4.92 -5.98
CA VAL A 293 17.88 -5.04 -5.70
C VAL A 293 18.27 -4.21 -4.48
N VAL A 294 19.12 -4.78 -3.65
CA VAL A 294 19.66 -4.16 -2.46
C VAL A 294 21.15 -3.89 -2.69
N ASP A 295 21.58 -2.65 -2.48
CA ASP A 295 22.99 -2.25 -2.55
C ASP A 295 23.52 -2.04 -1.12
N PRO A 296 24.42 -2.91 -0.62
CA PRO A 296 24.97 -2.78 0.73
C PRO A 296 25.72 -1.47 0.98
N GLN A 297 26.24 -0.83 -0.06
CA GLN A 297 26.94 0.45 0.03
C GLN A 297 26.00 1.64 0.16
N ASN A 298 24.71 1.46 -0.17
CA ASN A 298 23.71 2.52 -0.12
C ASN A 298 22.86 2.45 1.14
N ASN A 299 23.18 3.25 2.13
CA ASN A 299 22.44 3.37 3.39
C ASN A 299 20.99 3.90 3.23
N SER A 300 20.58 4.29 2.02
CA SER A 300 19.23 4.73 1.70
C SER A 300 18.40 3.67 0.99
N ASN A 301 18.90 2.42 0.88
CA ASN A 301 18.12 1.33 0.30
C ASN A 301 16.93 0.93 1.20
N TRP A 302 15.97 0.24 0.60
CA TRP A 302 14.73 -0.12 1.28
C TRP A 302 14.93 -1.10 2.46
N LEU A 303 15.91 -1.98 2.42
CA LEU A 303 16.20 -2.94 3.49
C LEU A 303 16.71 -2.24 4.75
N PHE A 304 17.55 -1.20 4.60
CA PHE A 304 17.90 -0.30 5.68
C PHE A 304 16.70 0.41 6.28
N SER A 305 15.77 0.85 5.41
CA SER A 305 14.57 1.55 5.86
C SER A 305 13.69 0.68 6.75
N LEU A 306 13.56 -0.61 6.46
CA LEU A 306 12.79 -1.56 7.28
C LEU A 306 13.46 -1.88 8.62
N SER A 307 14.79 -1.79 8.69
CA SER A 307 15.56 -2.08 9.89
C SER A 307 15.69 -0.88 10.85
N ARG A 308 15.13 0.30 10.50
CA ARG A 308 15.22 1.54 11.29
C ARG A 308 13.85 2.07 11.69
N PRO A 309 13.67 2.50 12.96
CA PRO A 309 12.37 2.99 13.47
C PRO A 309 11.73 4.10 12.66
N ALA A 310 12.52 5.10 12.29
CA ALA A 310 12.01 6.33 11.65
C ALA A 310 11.63 6.16 10.17
N SER A 311 12.02 5.07 9.51
CA SER A 311 11.98 4.97 8.05
C SER A 311 11.06 3.88 7.51
N ILE A 312 10.46 3.06 8.36
CA ILE A 312 9.64 1.90 7.97
C ILE A 312 8.47 2.25 7.05
N HIS A 313 7.95 3.45 7.19
CA HIS A 313 6.76 3.90 6.45
C HIS A 313 7.04 4.33 5.00
N VAL A 314 8.29 4.34 4.58
CA VAL A 314 8.69 4.73 3.23
C VAL A 314 8.76 3.52 2.30
N ALA A 315 8.84 2.32 2.86
CA ALA A 315 8.96 1.10 2.08
C ALA A 315 7.64 0.73 1.37
N HIS A 316 7.77 0.14 0.19
CA HIS A 316 6.64 -0.40 -0.57
C HIS A 316 6.14 -1.71 0.07
N PRO A 317 4.83 -2.06 0.01
CA PRO A 317 4.33 -3.33 0.53
C PRO A 317 5.14 -4.56 0.13
N LEU A 318 5.56 -4.65 -1.13
CA LEU A 318 6.42 -5.74 -1.62
C LEU A 318 7.72 -5.88 -0.81
N HIS A 319 8.34 -4.77 -0.39
CA HIS A 319 9.54 -4.80 0.44
C HIS A 319 9.27 -5.41 1.83
N HIS A 320 8.11 -5.09 2.41
CA HIS A 320 7.67 -5.69 3.66
C HIS A 320 7.44 -7.20 3.50
N LEU A 321 6.77 -7.62 2.42
CA LEU A 321 6.52 -9.03 2.15
C LEU A 321 7.82 -9.82 1.99
N LEU A 322 8.77 -9.30 1.20
CA LEU A 322 10.10 -9.91 1.05
C LEU A 322 10.83 -10.01 2.39
N PHE A 323 10.75 -8.96 3.21
CA PHE A 323 11.44 -8.97 4.51
C PHE A 323 10.80 -9.94 5.50
N ILE A 324 9.48 -9.99 5.59
CA ILE A 324 8.74 -10.93 6.44
C ILE A 324 9.05 -12.38 6.03
N GLN A 325 9.05 -12.66 4.74
CA GLN A 325 9.37 -13.98 4.21
C GLN A 325 10.82 -14.38 4.50
N PHE A 326 11.77 -13.45 4.36
CA PHE A 326 13.18 -13.64 4.75
C PHE A 326 13.31 -13.96 6.25
N LEU A 327 12.51 -13.33 7.10
CA LEU A 327 12.48 -13.61 8.53
C LEU A 327 11.81 -14.95 8.90
N GLY A 328 11.28 -15.69 7.91
CA GLY A 328 10.75 -17.04 8.07
C GLY A 328 9.25 -17.13 8.36
N TYR A 329 8.48 -16.04 8.21
CA TYR A 329 7.04 -15.99 8.47
C TYR A 329 6.22 -15.81 7.20
N THR A 330 4.97 -16.27 7.21
CA THR A 330 3.92 -15.74 6.37
C THR A 330 3.48 -14.38 6.91
N LEU A 331 2.84 -13.58 6.08
CA LEU A 331 2.33 -12.29 6.54
C LEU A 331 1.24 -12.45 7.59
N GLU A 332 0.36 -13.44 7.42
CA GLU A 332 -0.71 -13.77 8.38
C GLU A 332 -0.13 -14.09 9.77
N GLU A 333 0.85 -15.00 9.83
CA GLU A 333 1.52 -15.33 11.10
C GLU A 333 2.17 -14.09 11.71
N PHE A 334 2.83 -13.29 10.90
CA PHE A 334 3.58 -12.13 11.37
C PHE A 334 2.68 -11.02 11.93
N VAL A 335 1.47 -10.86 11.39
CA VAL A 335 0.51 -9.84 11.81
C VAL A 335 -0.39 -10.33 12.94
N SER A 336 -0.85 -11.59 12.86
CA SER A 336 -1.84 -12.14 13.80
C SER A 336 -1.24 -12.58 15.13
N PHE A 337 0.03 -12.96 15.14
CA PHE A 337 0.72 -13.46 16.34
C PHE A 337 1.92 -12.59 16.68
N PRO A 338 1.70 -11.37 17.21
CA PRO A 338 2.81 -10.49 17.59
C PRO A 338 3.64 -11.15 18.68
N ILE A 339 4.92 -11.34 18.40
CA ILE A 339 5.87 -11.88 19.38
C ILE A 339 6.16 -10.80 20.42
N GLU A 340 5.55 -10.90 21.58
CA GLU A 340 5.98 -10.14 22.74
C GLU A 340 7.25 -10.78 23.33
N GLN A 341 8.39 -10.43 22.80
CA GLN A 341 9.63 -10.76 23.48
C GLN A 341 9.80 -9.86 24.71
N ARG A 342 9.75 -10.48 25.86
CA ARG A 342 10.24 -9.92 27.09
C ARG A 342 11.64 -10.52 27.33
N PRO A 343 12.74 -9.78 27.08
CA PRO A 343 14.10 -10.32 27.12
C PRO A 343 14.45 -11.01 28.44
N PHE A 344 13.69 -10.72 29.48
CA PHE A 344 13.87 -11.28 30.82
C PHE A 344 12.65 -12.05 31.34
N GLY A 345 11.69 -12.45 30.46
CA GLY A 345 10.46 -13.11 30.87
C GLY A 345 9.42 -12.15 31.46
N ASN A 346 8.43 -12.69 32.19
CA ASN A 346 7.29 -11.91 32.68
C ASN A 346 7.50 -11.22 34.04
N GLY A 347 8.74 -11.20 34.60
CA GLY A 347 8.96 -10.64 35.93
C GLY A 347 8.10 -11.30 37.05
N PRO A 348 8.22 -10.85 38.28
CA PRO A 348 9.09 -9.78 38.77
C PRO A 348 10.58 -10.17 38.76
N TRP A 349 11.45 -9.22 38.39
CA TRP A 349 12.90 -9.48 38.42
C TRP A 349 13.50 -8.90 39.70
N PRO A 350 14.45 -9.60 40.34
CA PRO A 350 15.16 -9.05 41.46
C PRO A 350 15.98 -7.82 41.02
N CYS A 351 16.00 -6.78 41.84
CA CYS A 351 16.85 -5.63 41.58
C CYS A 351 18.31 -6.03 41.81
N LEU A 352 19.13 -5.95 40.75
CA LEU A 352 20.56 -6.28 40.81
C LEU A 352 21.42 -5.11 41.27
N ASN A 353 20.85 -3.95 41.46
CA ASN A 353 21.58 -2.77 41.97
C ASN A 353 21.75 -2.88 43.48
N ARG A 354 22.95 -3.24 43.96
CA ARG A 354 23.31 -3.35 45.37
C ARG A 354 23.19 -2.06 46.17
N GLY A 355 23.19 -0.91 45.51
CA GLY A 355 23.04 0.40 46.12
C GLY A 355 21.62 0.89 46.23
N ALA A 356 20.62 0.10 45.82
CA ALA A 356 19.21 0.48 45.88
C ALA A 356 18.58 -0.03 47.19
N ASP A 357 17.79 0.78 47.86
CA ASP A 357 17.11 0.45 49.14
C ASP A 357 16.18 -0.79 49.04
N HIS A 358 15.80 -1.18 47.82
CA HIS A 358 14.97 -2.34 47.51
C HIS A 358 15.76 -3.55 46.97
N TRP A 359 17.08 -3.55 47.07
CA TRP A 359 17.92 -4.68 46.67
C TRP A 359 17.52 -5.95 47.39
N CYS A 360 17.33 -7.03 46.65
CA CYS A 360 16.86 -8.34 47.14
C CYS A 360 15.48 -8.39 47.81
N ARG A 361 14.70 -7.33 47.82
CA ARG A 361 13.33 -7.38 48.39
C ARG A 361 12.30 -7.60 47.29
N GLY A 362 12.29 -8.64 46.54
CA GLY A 362 11.24 -9.08 45.62
C GLY A 362 10.28 -8.03 45.01
N SER A 363 10.68 -6.76 45.02
CA SER A 363 9.88 -5.66 44.53
C SER A 363 9.98 -5.58 43.03
N THR A 364 8.84 -5.66 42.41
CA THR A 364 8.56 -5.64 40.99
C THR A 364 9.15 -4.39 40.31
N CYS A 365 10.26 -4.54 39.61
CA CYS A 365 10.58 -3.58 38.57
C CYS A 365 9.72 -3.93 37.35
N SER A 366 8.55 -3.32 37.22
CA SER A 366 7.77 -3.37 35.98
C SER A 366 8.49 -2.57 34.92
N TRP A 367 8.67 -3.16 33.78
CA TRP A 367 9.24 -2.50 32.61
C TRP A 367 8.12 -1.77 31.84
N ASP A 368 7.59 -0.71 32.43
CA ASP A 368 6.77 0.25 31.73
C ASP A 368 7.73 1.21 31.05
N GLY A 369 7.85 1.16 29.74
CA GLY A 369 8.83 1.84 28.90
C GLY A 369 8.91 3.40 29.04
N VAL A 370 9.04 3.88 30.26
CA VAL A 370 9.29 5.28 30.57
C VAL A 370 10.79 5.47 30.69
N ALA A 371 11.37 6.12 29.69
CA ALA A 371 12.71 6.66 29.76
C ALA A 371 12.81 7.56 31.00
N ARG A 372 13.48 7.09 32.06
CA ARG A 372 13.81 7.92 33.20
C ARG A 372 14.83 8.94 32.74
N SER A 373 14.43 10.22 32.72
CA SER A 373 15.32 11.36 32.73
C SER A 373 16.38 11.20 33.84
N ARG A 374 17.64 11.39 33.49
CA ARG A 374 18.76 11.36 34.42
C ARG A 374 18.48 12.38 35.56
N PRO A 375 18.69 12.04 36.84
CA PRO A 375 18.60 13.01 37.90
C PRO A 375 19.70 14.06 37.71
N GLY A 376 19.28 15.31 37.77
CA GLY A 376 20.13 16.47 37.54
C GLY A 376 21.29 16.53 38.51
N SER A 377 22.45 16.90 37.99
CA SER A 377 23.58 17.36 38.74
C SER A 377 23.20 18.58 39.55
N THR A 378 23.24 18.47 40.87
CA THR A 378 23.14 19.58 41.80
C THR A 378 24.26 20.61 41.57
N SER A 379 23.93 21.73 40.97
CA SER A 379 24.80 22.89 40.96
C SER A 379 24.85 23.51 42.35
N ARG A 380 26.03 23.46 42.98
CA ARG A 380 26.34 24.25 44.20
C ARG A 380 26.28 25.73 43.83
N SER A 381 25.39 26.43 44.48
CA SER A 381 25.38 27.88 44.52
C SER A 381 26.53 28.39 45.40
N THR A 382 27.52 29.07 44.82
CA THR A 382 28.41 29.97 45.55
C THR A 382 28.08 31.39 45.13
N SER A 383 27.53 32.14 46.09
CA SER A 383 27.36 33.54 46.01
C SER A 383 28.74 34.27 46.17
N ALA A 384 29.09 35.15 45.25
CA ALA A 384 30.07 36.16 45.46
C ALA A 384 29.73 37.44 44.68
N ARG A 385 29.70 38.47 45.42
CA ARG A 385 29.38 39.90 45.28
C ARG A 385 30.16 40.63 44.16
N ARG A 386 29.40 41.55 43.52
CA ARG A 386 29.73 42.95 43.18
C ARG A 386 31.13 43.29 42.63
N GLY A 387 31.11 44.02 41.53
CA GLY A 387 32.18 44.87 41.07
C GLY A 387 31.92 45.56 39.76
N ALA A 388 31.54 46.79 39.82
CA ALA A 388 31.43 47.91 38.93
C ALA A 388 32.13 47.83 37.54
N SER A 389 31.45 48.42 36.55
CA SER A 389 31.92 48.96 35.27
C SER A 389 33.06 50.02 35.47
N PRO A 390 33.78 50.57 34.47
CA PRO A 390 33.25 51.09 33.21
C PRO A 390 34.13 51.02 31.92
N SER A 391 33.45 51.26 30.81
CA SER A 391 33.82 52.14 29.70
C SER A 391 35.11 51.96 28.89
N ALA A 392 34.91 52.09 27.61
CA ALA A 392 35.62 52.81 26.53
C ALA A 392 36.11 51.87 25.39
N ALA A 393 35.47 51.88 24.24
CA ALA A 393 35.68 52.77 23.10
C ALA A 393 36.84 52.38 22.16
N ARG A 394 36.43 52.26 20.90
CA ARG A 394 37.13 52.54 19.61
C ARG A 394 37.95 51.45 18.95
N SER A 395 37.40 51.15 17.80
CA SER A 395 37.93 51.33 16.40
C SER A 395 39.24 50.60 16.03
N THR A 396 39.17 49.78 15.11
CA THR A 396 39.30 49.95 13.62
C THR A 396 38.66 48.79 12.89
#